data_6b6219876d6eae571c8f61c93c357780
#
_entry.id   6b6219876d6eae571c8f61c93c357780
#
_cell.length_a   1.000
_cell.length_b   1.000
_cell.length_c   1.000
_cell.angle_alpha   90.00
_cell.angle_beta   90.00
_cell.angle_gamma   90.00
#
_symmetry.space_group_name_H-M   'P 1'
#
loop_
_entity.id
_entity.type
_entity.pdbx_description
1 polymer ?
#
loop_
_entity_poly.entity_id
_entity_poly.type
_entity_poly.pdbx_seq_one_letter_code
_entity_poly.pdbx_strand_id
1 'polypeptide(L)'
;MKGLLLAGGHGTRLRPLTYTGNKHMIPIANKPMLMYGFDHLRAAGIKEIGIVLGPLQEGIKESFGDGSKFDVRITYIDQPDPKGIAHAVLISRNFLDDDPFVVYLGDNLLKESIPKLAKEFQDSSADAMVVVSKVKDPSRFGVVKIENEKIVKLVEKPKQFLSDWALTGVYFLHPSIFPAIETLKPSWRNELEITEAIQSILEKGGRVTYHAVSGWWKDTGRPEDILEANQLVLNDLKTSIRGKVEEGATIYGNVEIAEGTVVRRGASIRGPVAIGETSEVGEDAYVGPFTSVGSRVKIIGAEIENSIVLDGATIDCKERIVDSIIGKNSKIVSNLNHRPSGRRFVIGESTFVSL
;
A
#
# COMPACT_ATOMS: atom_id res chain seq x y z
N MET A 1 -22.03 -8.55 -6.05
CA MET A 1 -21.17 -7.48 -5.51
C MET A 1 -19.94 -7.33 -6.38
N LYS A 2 -19.57 -6.11 -6.75
CA LYS A 2 -18.38 -5.77 -7.53
C LYS A 2 -17.31 -5.15 -6.64
N GLY A 3 -16.05 -5.17 -7.08
CA GLY A 3 -14.94 -4.49 -6.41
C GLY A 3 -14.49 -3.26 -7.19
N LEU A 4 -14.19 -2.18 -6.51
CA LEU A 4 -13.60 -0.98 -7.09
C LEU A 4 -12.31 -0.64 -6.36
N LEU A 5 -11.18 -0.87 -7.01
CA LEU A 5 -9.84 -0.65 -6.46
C LEU A 5 -9.29 0.67 -6.99
N LEU A 6 -9.00 1.61 -6.10
CA LEU A 6 -8.59 2.96 -6.49
C LEU A 6 -7.06 3.11 -6.53
N ALA A 7 -6.53 3.40 -7.71
CA ALA A 7 -5.10 3.58 -7.97
C ALA A 7 -4.79 4.92 -8.69
N GLY A 8 -5.66 5.93 -8.55
CA GLY A 8 -5.60 7.20 -9.30
C GLY A 8 -4.69 8.29 -8.71
N GLY A 9 -4.14 8.11 -7.53
CA GLY A 9 -3.38 9.17 -6.84
C GLY A 9 -1.99 9.44 -7.44
N HIS A 10 -1.58 10.71 -7.51
CA HIS A 10 -0.27 11.14 -8.07
C HIS A 10 0.96 10.73 -7.26
N GLY A 11 0.80 10.40 -5.97
CA GLY A 11 1.92 10.00 -5.11
C GLY A 11 3.00 11.08 -4.89
N THR A 12 2.68 12.36 -4.99
CA THR A 12 3.66 13.47 -4.93
C THR A 12 4.49 13.48 -3.64
N ARG A 13 3.91 13.04 -2.53
CA ARG A 13 4.60 12.94 -1.22
C ARG A 13 5.64 11.81 -1.15
N LEU A 14 5.63 10.90 -2.13
CA LEU A 14 6.55 9.77 -2.23
C LEU A 14 7.67 10.01 -3.26
N ARG A 15 7.78 11.23 -3.77
CA ARG A 15 8.92 11.58 -4.63
C ARG A 15 10.23 11.49 -3.85
N PRO A 16 11.33 11.00 -4.47
CA PRO A 16 11.50 10.76 -5.92
C PRO A 16 10.99 9.42 -6.44
N LEU A 17 10.55 8.48 -5.61
CA LEU A 17 10.15 7.11 -5.99
C LEU A 17 9.02 7.08 -7.04
N THR A 18 8.18 8.11 -7.04
CA THR A 18 6.98 8.21 -7.90
C THR A 18 7.14 9.15 -9.09
N TYR A 19 8.36 9.56 -9.44
CA TYR A 19 8.58 10.30 -10.70
C TYR A 19 8.40 9.41 -11.93
N THR A 20 8.80 8.15 -11.83
CA THR A 20 8.84 7.20 -12.94
C THR A 20 7.92 6.00 -12.75
N GLY A 21 7.05 6.00 -11.73
CA GLY A 21 6.17 4.88 -11.48
C GLY A 21 4.98 5.22 -10.58
N ASN A 22 3.96 4.39 -10.65
CA ASN A 22 2.78 4.53 -9.82
C ASN A 22 3.09 4.15 -8.36
N LYS A 23 2.62 4.96 -7.40
CA LYS A 23 2.84 4.70 -5.96
C LYS A 23 2.33 3.33 -5.50
N HIS A 24 1.22 2.87 -6.09
CA HIS A 24 0.59 1.61 -5.75
C HIS A 24 1.39 0.37 -6.19
N MET A 25 2.42 0.59 -7.04
CA MET A 25 3.36 -0.44 -7.47
C MET A 25 4.64 -0.48 -6.63
N ILE A 26 4.81 0.42 -5.65
CA ILE A 26 5.89 0.32 -4.66
C ILE A 26 5.64 -0.95 -3.84
N PRO A 27 6.63 -1.86 -3.75
CA PRO A 27 6.44 -3.11 -3.02
C PRO A 27 6.54 -2.90 -1.50
N ILE A 28 5.70 -3.62 -0.79
CA ILE A 28 5.74 -3.85 0.65
C ILE A 28 6.05 -5.34 0.84
N ALA A 29 7.11 -5.69 1.54
CA ALA A 29 7.58 -7.08 1.66
C ALA A 29 7.60 -7.80 0.30
N ASN A 30 8.21 -7.17 -0.71
CA ASN A 30 8.35 -7.64 -2.10
C ASN A 30 7.04 -7.85 -2.90
N LYS A 31 5.90 -7.43 -2.37
CA LYS A 31 4.60 -7.51 -3.06
C LYS A 31 4.07 -6.11 -3.36
N PRO A 32 3.68 -5.78 -4.61
CA PRO A 32 3.11 -4.48 -4.94
C PRO A 32 1.97 -4.11 -3.99
N MET A 33 1.97 -2.86 -3.52
CA MET A 33 1.00 -2.35 -2.56
C MET A 33 -0.45 -2.58 -3.01
N LEU A 34 -0.76 -2.33 -4.28
CA LEU A 34 -2.09 -2.52 -4.86
C LEU A 34 -2.58 -3.97 -4.77
N MET A 35 -1.64 -4.93 -4.79
CA MET A 35 -1.97 -6.35 -4.75
C MET A 35 -2.60 -6.77 -3.41
N TYR A 36 -2.35 -6.05 -2.32
CA TYR A 36 -2.98 -6.36 -1.02
C TYR A 36 -4.48 -6.13 -1.07
N GLY A 37 -4.92 -4.95 -1.54
CA GLY A 37 -6.34 -4.66 -1.72
C GLY A 37 -7.00 -5.58 -2.75
N PHE A 38 -6.29 -5.88 -3.84
CA PHE A 38 -6.75 -6.82 -4.85
C PHE A 38 -6.99 -8.23 -4.30
N ASP A 39 -6.06 -8.75 -3.50
CA ASP A 39 -6.20 -10.07 -2.87
C ASP A 39 -7.33 -10.09 -1.84
N HIS A 40 -7.56 -9.00 -1.12
CA HIS A 40 -8.72 -8.87 -0.23
C HIS A 40 -10.04 -8.99 -1.00
N LEU A 41 -10.17 -8.29 -2.14
CA LEU A 41 -11.36 -8.37 -2.99
C LEU A 41 -11.57 -9.79 -3.53
N ARG A 42 -10.50 -10.43 -4.02
CA ARG A 42 -10.57 -11.83 -4.49
C ARG A 42 -10.96 -12.79 -3.38
N ALA A 43 -10.36 -12.66 -2.20
CA ALA A 43 -10.69 -13.49 -1.05
C ALA A 43 -12.16 -13.35 -0.64
N ALA A 44 -12.79 -12.19 -0.85
CA ALA A 44 -14.21 -11.98 -0.66
C ALA A 44 -15.10 -12.60 -1.75
N GLY A 45 -14.53 -13.35 -2.70
CA GLY A 45 -15.24 -14.01 -3.79
C GLY A 45 -15.68 -13.05 -4.91
N ILE A 46 -15.16 -11.83 -4.95
CA ILE A 46 -15.49 -10.84 -5.97
C ILE A 46 -14.80 -11.21 -7.27
N LYS A 47 -15.60 -11.38 -8.32
CA LYS A 47 -15.15 -11.82 -9.65
C LYS A 47 -15.02 -10.67 -10.67
N GLU A 48 -15.64 -9.55 -10.42
CA GLU A 48 -15.60 -8.36 -11.27
C GLU A 48 -14.94 -7.21 -10.49
N ILE A 49 -13.77 -6.78 -10.96
CA ILE A 49 -12.98 -5.75 -10.27
C ILE A 49 -12.70 -4.60 -11.24
N GLY A 50 -13.19 -3.41 -10.91
CA GLY A 50 -12.79 -2.17 -11.56
C GLY A 50 -11.51 -1.63 -10.93
N ILE A 51 -10.52 -1.28 -11.73
CA ILE A 51 -9.32 -0.59 -11.26
C ILE A 51 -9.34 0.83 -11.81
N VAL A 52 -9.50 1.81 -10.92
CA VAL A 52 -9.46 3.24 -11.29
C VAL A 52 -8.02 3.71 -11.38
N LEU A 53 -7.64 4.18 -12.56
CA LEU A 53 -6.27 4.57 -12.88
C LEU A 53 -6.15 6.09 -13.01
N GLY A 54 -5.07 6.63 -12.44
CA GLY A 54 -4.63 8.00 -12.66
C GLY A 54 -3.70 8.13 -13.88
N PRO A 55 -3.03 9.28 -14.04
CA PRO A 55 -2.13 9.52 -15.17
C PRO A 55 -0.94 8.56 -15.26
N LEU A 56 -0.41 8.10 -14.12
CA LEU A 56 0.70 7.15 -14.06
C LEU A 56 0.15 5.73 -13.99
N GLN A 57 0.03 5.06 -15.12
CA GLN A 57 -0.57 3.73 -15.24
C GLN A 57 0.47 2.60 -15.39
N GLU A 58 1.73 2.97 -15.54
CA GLU A 58 2.82 2.02 -15.80
C GLU A 58 2.89 0.94 -14.71
N GLY A 59 3.09 -0.28 -15.15
CA GLY A 59 3.22 -1.46 -14.28
C GLY A 59 1.90 -2.02 -13.76
N ILE A 60 0.80 -1.25 -13.67
CA ILE A 60 -0.48 -1.79 -13.19
C ILE A 60 -1.08 -2.71 -14.25
N LYS A 61 -1.31 -2.22 -15.47
CA LYS A 61 -1.90 -3.02 -16.56
C LYS A 61 -1.05 -4.25 -16.89
N GLU A 62 0.27 -4.12 -16.83
CA GLU A 62 1.22 -5.23 -17.02
C GLU A 62 1.11 -6.28 -15.91
N SER A 63 0.96 -5.84 -14.66
CA SER A 63 0.91 -6.72 -13.48
C SER A 63 -0.42 -7.44 -13.33
N PHE A 64 -1.52 -6.83 -13.74
CA PHE A 64 -2.86 -7.38 -13.51
C PHE A 64 -3.48 -7.99 -14.77
N GLY A 65 -3.14 -7.49 -15.98
CA GLY A 65 -3.70 -7.95 -17.25
C GLY A 65 -5.21 -7.75 -17.32
N ASP A 66 -5.91 -8.71 -17.89
CA ASP A 66 -7.38 -8.76 -17.92
C ASP A 66 -7.99 -9.43 -16.66
N GLY A 67 -7.14 -9.91 -15.73
CA GLY A 67 -7.53 -10.59 -14.50
C GLY A 67 -7.68 -12.11 -14.64
N SER A 68 -7.61 -12.68 -15.83
CA SER A 68 -7.81 -14.12 -16.08
C SER A 68 -6.86 -15.01 -15.27
N LYS A 69 -5.59 -14.60 -15.13
CA LYS A 69 -4.60 -15.32 -14.30
C LYS A 69 -4.94 -15.36 -12.82
N PHE A 70 -5.87 -14.55 -12.37
CA PHE A 70 -6.32 -14.47 -10.98
C PHE A 70 -7.76 -15.00 -10.80
N ASP A 71 -8.35 -15.57 -11.86
CA ASP A 71 -9.75 -16.04 -11.88
C ASP A 71 -10.75 -14.91 -11.55
N VAL A 72 -10.52 -13.72 -12.10
CA VAL A 72 -11.40 -12.55 -12.06
C VAL A 72 -11.41 -11.85 -13.40
N ARG A 73 -12.40 -10.96 -13.62
CA ARG A 73 -12.44 -10.03 -14.76
C ARG A 73 -12.09 -8.62 -14.28
N ILE A 74 -11.12 -8.00 -14.92
CA ILE A 74 -10.69 -6.62 -14.62
C ILE A 74 -11.22 -5.66 -15.69
N THR A 75 -11.78 -4.55 -15.23
CA THR A 75 -12.14 -3.40 -16.05
C THR A 75 -11.31 -2.19 -15.59
N TYR A 76 -10.55 -1.60 -16.49
CA TYR A 76 -9.80 -0.39 -16.20
C TYR A 76 -10.63 0.86 -16.48
N ILE A 77 -10.65 1.79 -15.51
CA ILE A 77 -11.43 3.02 -15.55
C ILE A 77 -10.47 4.19 -15.39
N ASP A 78 -10.38 5.04 -16.41
CA ASP A 78 -9.44 6.15 -16.40
C ASP A 78 -10.01 7.35 -15.61
N GLN A 79 -9.24 7.85 -14.66
CA GLN A 79 -9.48 9.09 -13.93
C GLN A 79 -8.30 10.05 -14.18
N PRO A 80 -8.30 10.79 -15.30
CA PRO A 80 -7.17 11.64 -15.67
C PRO A 80 -6.91 12.75 -14.65
N ASP A 81 -7.98 13.28 -14.03
CA ASP A 81 -7.90 14.27 -12.97
C ASP A 81 -8.39 13.66 -11.65
N PRO A 82 -7.55 13.57 -10.60
CA PRO A 82 -7.93 12.99 -9.32
C PRO A 82 -8.79 13.97 -8.50
N LYS A 83 -10.07 14.06 -8.83
CA LYS A 83 -11.06 14.94 -8.19
C LYS A 83 -11.71 14.33 -6.94
N GLY A 84 -11.04 13.42 -6.26
CA GLY A 84 -11.50 12.79 -5.03
C GLY A 84 -12.07 11.38 -5.21
N ILE A 85 -12.32 10.72 -4.08
CA ILE A 85 -12.81 9.33 -4.03
C ILE A 85 -14.24 9.23 -4.58
N ALA A 86 -15.13 10.16 -4.20
CA ALA A 86 -16.50 10.16 -4.70
C ALA A 86 -16.55 10.36 -6.23
N HIS A 87 -15.65 11.16 -6.80
CA HIS A 87 -15.53 11.28 -8.26
C HIS A 87 -15.10 9.96 -8.91
N ALA A 88 -14.15 9.23 -8.30
CA ALA A 88 -13.74 7.92 -8.80
C ALA A 88 -14.91 6.92 -8.80
N VAL A 89 -15.73 6.93 -7.76
CA VAL A 89 -16.97 6.12 -7.70
C VAL A 89 -17.96 6.54 -8.78
N LEU A 90 -18.18 7.84 -8.97
CA LEU A 90 -19.14 8.38 -9.95
C LEU A 90 -18.79 7.97 -11.38
N ILE A 91 -17.54 8.12 -11.80
CA ILE A 91 -17.11 7.73 -13.16
C ILE A 91 -17.12 6.21 -13.39
N SER A 92 -17.16 5.44 -12.30
CA SER A 92 -17.25 3.99 -12.34
C SER A 92 -18.70 3.46 -12.43
N ARG A 93 -19.71 4.34 -12.49
CA ARG A 93 -21.12 3.99 -12.45
C ARG A 93 -21.51 2.94 -13.50
N ASN A 94 -21.07 3.09 -14.75
CA ASN A 94 -21.37 2.16 -15.83
C ASN A 94 -20.81 0.75 -15.57
N PHE A 95 -19.69 0.65 -14.86
CA PHE A 95 -19.11 -0.63 -14.43
C PHE A 95 -19.86 -1.20 -13.22
N LEU A 96 -20.19 -0.35 -12.25
CA LEU A 96 -20.81 -0.76 -10.98
C LEU A 96 -22.27 -1.16 -11.18
N ASP A 97 -22.98 -0.45 -12.06
CA ASP A 97 -24.40 -0.68 -12.38
C ASP A 97 -25.28 -0.65 -11.11
N ASP A 98 -26.22 -1.57 -10.99
CA ASP A 98 -27.11 -1.70 -9.83
C ASP A 98 -26.59 -2.67 -8.75
N ASP A 99 -25.35 -3.13 -8.88
CA ASP A 99 -24.73 -4.06 -7.93
C ASP A 99 -24.23 -3.34 -6.66
N PRO A 100 -24.37 -3.95 -5.47
CA PRO A 100 -23.58 -3.54 -4.30
C PRO A 100 -22.10 -3.70 -4.60
N PHE A 101 -21.26 -2.84 -4.04
CA PHE A 101 -19.84 -2.84 -4.33
C PHE A 101 -18.96 -2.48 -3.15
N VAL A 102 -17.69 -2.87 -3.24
CA VAL A 102 -16.64 -2.50 -2.29
C VAL A 102 -15.70 -1.52 -2.97
N VAL A 103 -15.50 -0.34 -2.39
CA VAL A 103 -14.41 0.57 -2.74
C VAL A 103 -13.24 0.27 -1.83
N TYR A 104 -12.07 0.04 -2.40
CA TYR A 104 -10.83 -0.18 -1.68
C TYR A 104 -9.75 0.77 -2.18
N LEU A 105 -9.18 1.59 -1.30
CA LEU A 105 -8.08 2.48 -1.65
C LEU A 105 -6.79 1.67 -1.78
N GLY A 106 -6.15 1.72 -2.94
CA GLY A 106 -5.00 0.88 -3.29
C GLY A 106 -3.71 1.16 -2.51
N ASP A 107 -3.67 2.23 -1.73
CA ASP A 107 -2.58 2.60 -0.82
C ASP A 107 -2.87 2.28 0.65
N ASN A 108 -3.91 1.50 0.91
CA ASN A 108 -4.28 1.08 2.26
C ASN A 108 -4.03 -0.42 2.45
N LEU A 109 -3.40 -0.77 3.56
CA LEU A 109 -3.17 -2.15 3.96
C LEU A 109 -3.94 -2.46 5.24
N LEU A 110 -4.62 -3.59 5.25
CA LEU A 110 -5.31 -4.13 6.42
C LEU A 110 -4.77 -5.52 6.75
N LYS A 111 -4.67 -5.85 8.03
CA LYS A 111 -4.42 -7.23 8.47
C LYS A 111 -5.69 -8.08 8.35
N GLU A 112 -6.82 -7.49 8.69
CA GLU A 112 -8.12 -8.18 8.67
C GLU A 112 -8.57 -8.43 7.23
N SER A 113 -8.93 -9.67 6.96
CA SER A 113 -9.50 -10.07 5.67
C SER A 113 -10.97 -9.64 5.57
N ILE A 114 -11.42 -9.19 4.39
CA ILE A 114 -12.74 -8.59 4.18
C ILE A 114 -13.90 -9.55 3.81
N PRO A 115 -13.72 -10.88 3.59
CA PRO A 115 -14.85 -11.77 3.24
C PRO A 115 -16.00 -11.73 4.24
N LYS A 116 -15.69 -11.70 5.54
CA LYS A 116 -16.70 -11.62 6.59
C LYS A 116 -17.47 -10.31 6.52
N LEU A 117 -16.76 -9.20 6.27
CA LEU A 117 -17.36 -7.87 6.14
C LEU A 117 -18.24 -7.78 4.90
N ALA A 118 -17.80 -8.35 3.78
CA ALA A 118 -18.59 -8.39 2.55
C ALA A 118 -19.91 -9.15 2.75
N LYS A 119 -19.85 -10.29 3.47
CA LYS A 119 -21.04 -11.04 3.81
C LYS A 119 -21.94 -10.29 4.79
N GLU A 120 -21.39 -9.70 5.84
CA GLU A 120 -22.11 -8.88 6.82
C GLU A 120 -22.88 -7.75 6.12
N PHE A 121 -22.22 -7.05 5.19
CA PHE A 121 -22.86 -6.00 4.41
C PHE A 121 -23.98 -6.54 3.52
N GLN A 122 -23.77 -7.64 2.79
CA GLN A 122 -24.79 -8.27 1.94
C GLN A 122 -26.01 -8.74 2.71
N ASP A 123 -25.81 -9.27 3.91
CA ASP A 123 -26.88 -9.76 4.80
C ASP A 123 -27.58 -8.59 5.52
N SER A 124 -27.03 -7.40 5.50
CA SER A 124 -27.57 -6.20 6.14
C SER A 124 -28.49 -5.42 5.21
N SER A 125 -29.35 -4.58 5.76
CA SER A 125 -30.13 -3.59 5.02
C SER A 125 -29.47 -2.20 5.02
N ALA A 126 -28.14 -2.14 5.15
CA ALA A 126 -27.41 -0.88 5.20
C ALA A 126 -27.20 -0.32 3.79
N ASP A 127 -27.37 0.99 3.62
CA ASP A 127 -27.03 1.71 2.37
C ASP A 127 -25.52 1.85 2.21
N ALA A 128 -24.81 1.94 3.33
CA ALA A 128 -23.35 1.98 3.38
C ALA A 128 -22.81 1.34 4.66
N MET A 129 -21.64 0.69 4.57
CA MET A 129 -20.85 0.29 5.72
C MET A 129 -19.42 0.80 5.55
N VAL A 130 -18.93 1.50 6.56
CA VAL A 130 -17.57 2.03 6.58
C VAL A 130 -16.69 1.20 7.51
N VAL A 131 -15.45 0.96 7.08
CA VAL A 131 -14.45 0.28 7.91
C VAL A 131 -13.62 1.32 8.62
N VAL A 132 -13.50 1.22 9.94
CA VAL A 132 -12.86 2.23 10.80
C VAL A 132 -11.75 1.64 11.66
N SER A 133 -10.77 2.48 12.00
CA SER A 133 -9.69 2.12 12.93
C SER A 133 -9.40 3.30 13.85
N LYS A 134 -8.97 3.01 15.08
CA LYS A 134 -8.52 4.07 16.00
C LYS A 134 -7.13 4.55 15.61
N VAL A 135 -6.94 5.86 15.63
CA VAL A 135 -5.67 6.51 15.31
C VAL A 135 -5.31 7.57 16.35
N LYS A 136 -4.01 7.83 16.50
CA LYS A 136 -3.51 8.88 17.42
C LYS A 136 -3.78 10.28 16.88
N ASP A 137 -3.64 10.47 15.56
CA ASP A 137 -3.88 11.76 14.89
C ASP A 137 -4.96 11.59 13.81
N PRO A 138 -6.24 11.85 14.14
CA PRO A 138 -7.35 11.73 13.21
C PRO A 138 -7.44 12.87 12.18
N SER A 139 -6.72 13.97 12.38
CA SER A 139 -6.81 15.17 11.51
C SER A 139 -6.40 14.89 10.05
N ARG A 140 -5.73 13.78 9.80
CA ARG A 140 -5.24 13.37 8.48
C ARG A 140 -6.26 12.59 7.65
N PHE A 141 -7.35 12.14 8.24
CA PHE A 141 -8.30 11.18 7.69
C PHE A 141 -9.74 11.67 7.71
N GLY A 142 -10.60 11.01 6.98
CA GLY A 142 -12.03 11.05 7.25
C GLY A 142 -12.30 10.46 8.64
N VAL A 143 -13.11 11.12 9.44
CA VAL A 143 -13.36 10.76 10.85
C VAL A 143 -14.84 10.49 11.07
N VAL A 144 -15.12 9.45 11.85
CA VAL A 144 -16.49 9.05 12.21
C VAL A 144 -16.73 9.29 13.69
N LYS A 145 -17.82 9.98 14.02
CA LYS A 145 -18.31 10.06 15.39
C LYS A 145 -19.34 8.97 15.63
N ILE A 146 -19.08 8.13 16.65
CA ILE A 146 -19.94 7.02 17.03
C ILE A 146 -20.49 7.31 18.45
N GLU A 147 -21.81 7.25 18.60
CA GLU A 147 -22.51 7.36 19.87
C GLU A 147 -23.55 6.24 19.98
N ASN A 148 -23.62 5.57 21.13
CA ASN A 148 -24.54 4.46 21.35
C ASN A 148 -24.52 3.40 20.20
N GLU A 149 -23.30 3.02 19.76
CA GLU A 149 -23.07 2.05 18.67
C GLU A 149 -23.65 2.49 17.30
N LYS A 150 -23.93 3.76 17.11
CA LYS A 150 -24.43 4.32 15.86
C LYS A 150 -23.51 5.43 15.36
N ILE A 151 -23.34 5.51 14.07
CA ILE A 151 -22.69 6.67 13.43
C ILE A 151 -23.64 7.85 13.53
N VAL A 152 -23.14 8.96 14.09
CA VAL A 152 -23.89 10.22 14.20
C VAL A 152 -23.31 11.31 13.27
N LYS A 153 -22.04 11.20 12.89
CA LYS A 153 -21.39 12.19 12.01
C LYS A 153 -20.16 11.63 11.33
N LEU A 154 -19.96 12.03 10.06
CA LEU A 154 -18.72 11.81 9.31
C LEU A 154 -18.17 13.17 8.85
N VAL A 155 -16.86 13.40 8.97
CA VAL A 155 -16.20 14.65 8.54
C VAL A 155 -14.84 14.31 7.92
N GLU A 156 -14.58 14.85 6.72
CA GLU A 156 -13.28 14.73 6.08
C GLU A 156 -12.26 15.67 6.72
N LYS A 157 -11.16 15.13 7.21
CA LYS A 157 -10.01 15.85 7.78
C LYS A 157 -10.41 17.01 8.70
N PRO A 158 -11.10 16.73 9.80
CA PRO A 158 -11.64 17.76 10.66
C PRO A 158 -10.55 18.66 11.26
N LYS A 159 -10.76 19.96 11.23
CA LYS A 159 -9.84 20.96 11.85
C LYS A 159 -9.91 20.93 13.39
N GLN A 160 -11.03 20.49 13.93
CA GLN A 160 -11.24 20.31 15.38
C GLN A 160 -11.42 18.83 15.66
N PHE A 161 -10.90 18.36 16.80
CA PHE A 161 -11.05 16.97 17.20
C PHE A 161 -12.54 16.57 17.26
N LEU A 162 -12.88 15.50 16.55
CA LEU A 162 -14.22 14.93 16.52
C LEU A 162 -14.29 13.59 17.25
N SER A 163 -13.40 12.68 16.89
CA SER A 163 -13.20 11.36 17.51
C SER A 163 -11.85 10.78 17.07
N ASP A 164 -11.43 9.67 17.65
CA ASP A 164 -10.25 8.90 17.29
C ASP A 164 -10.52 7.83 16.20
N TRP A 165 -11.76 7.71 15.71
CA TRP A 165 -12.17 6.75 14.71
C TRP A 165 -11.94 7.29 13.28
N ALA A 166 -10.90 6.80 12.61
CA ALA A 166 -10.57 7.13 11.22
C ALA A 166 -11.16 6.11 10.24
N LEU A 167 -11.58 6.57 9.06
CA LEU A 167 -11.96 5.74 7.93
C LEU A 167 -10.71 5.08 7.33
N THR A 168 -10.76 3.78 7.10
CA THR A 168 -9.61 2.98 6.65
C THR A 168 -9.46 2.93 5.13
N GLY A 169 -10.30 3.63 4.37
CA GLY A 169 -10.27 3.55 2.90
C GLY A 169 -10.91 2.30 2.31
N VAL A 170 -11.70 1.57 3.11
CA VAL A 170 -12.56 0.47 2.64
C VAL A 170 -14.01 0.82 2.93
N TYR A 171 -14.82 0.82 1.88
CA TYR A 171 -16.23 1.21 1.93
C TYR A 171 -17.08 0.18 1.20
N PHE A 172 -18.13 -0.32 1.85
CA PHE A 172 -19.15 -1.14 1.24
C PHE A 172 -20.36 -0.26 0.96
N LEU A 173 -20.80 -0.20 -0.26
CA LEU A 173 -21.77 0.77 -0.74
C LEU A 173 -22.85 0.11 -1.61
N HIS A 174 -24.07 0.63 -1.54
CA HIS A 174 -25.13 0.39 -2.51
C HIS A 174 -25.15 1.50 -3.56
N PRO A 175 -25.75 1.26 -4.74
CA PRO A 175 -25.95 2.27 -5.79
C PRO A 175 -26.71 3.51 -5.31
N SER A 176 -27.43 3.45 -4.20
CA SER A 176 -28.06 4.61 -3.53
C SER A 176 -27.08 5.73 -3.19
N ILE A 177 -25.77 5.48 -3.24
CA ILE A 177 -24.72 6.52 -3.06
C ILE A 177 -24.66 7.50 -4.24
N PHE A 178 -25.01 7.10 -5.48
CA PHE A 178 -24.83 7.95 -6.66
C PHE A 178 -25.63 9.26 -6.60
N PRO A 179 -26.92 9.28 -6.23
CA PRO A 179 -27.65 10.54 -6.05
C PRO A 179 -27.04 11.46 -5.00
N ALA A 180 -26.41 10.90 -3.96
CA ALA A 180 -25.70 11.70 -2.97
C ALA A 180 -24.43 12.33 -3.56
N ILE A 181 -23.65 11.57 -4.33
CA ILE A 181 -22.43 12.06 -4.99
C ILE A 181 -22.76 13.17 -6.01
N GLU A 182 -23.81 13.02 -6.81
CA GLU A 182 -24.22 13.98 -7.84
C GLU A 182 -24.58 15.36 -7.27
N THR A 183 -24.95 15.43 -6.00
CA THR A 183 -25.29 16.68 -5.31
C THR A 183 -24.09 17.35 -4.61
N LEU A 184 -22.95 16.67 -4.53
CA LEU A 184 -21.75 17.19 -3.86
C LEU A 184 -21.19 18.40 -4.59
N LYS A 185 -20.62 19.31 -3.81
CA LYS A 185 -19.75 20.38 -4.29
C LYS A 185 -18.30 20.04 -3.93
N PRO A 186 -17.32 20.46 -4.75
CA PRO A 186 -15.93 20.28 -4.39
C PRO A 186 -15.62 20.87 -3.01
N SER A 187 -14.93 20.12 -2.18
CA SER A 187 -14.45 20.54 -0.87
C SER A 187 -13.39 21.66 -0.99
N TRP A 188 -12.91 22.17 0.16
CA TRP A 188 -11.78 23.10 0.20
C TRP A 188 -10.47 22.53 -0.43
N ARG A 189 -10.42 21.21 -0.65
CA ARG A 189 -9.35 20.50 -1.34
C ARG A 189 -9.55 20.43 -2.86
N ASN A 190 -10.67 20.96 -3.37
CA ASN A 190 -11.14 20.79 -4.74
C ASN A 190 -11.42 19.32 -5.10
N GLU A 191 -11.85 18.52 -4.13
CA GLU A 191 -12.18 17.10 -4.27
C GLU A 191 -13.66 16.85 -3.91
N LEU A 192 -14.28 15.85 -4.54
CA LEU A 192 -15.56 15.27 -4.13
C LEU A 192 -15.29 14.20 -3.08
N GLU A 193 -15.67 14.48 -1.85
CA GLU A 193 -15.33 13.64 -0.70
C GLU A 193 -16.35 12.51 -0.51
N ILE A 194 -15.90 11.28 -0.44
CA ILE A 194 -16.79 10.14 -0.17
C ILE A 194 -17.42 10.25 1.23
N THR A 195 -16.71 10.85 2.15
CA THR A 195 -17.17 11.12 3.52
C THR A 195 -18.42 11.97 3.54
N GLU A 196 -18.48 13.00 2.68
CA GLU A 196 -19.65 13.90 2.54
C GLU A 196 -20.83 13.19 1.87
N ALA A 197 -20.56 12.33 0.87
CA ALA A 197 -21.61 11.53 0.24
C ALA A 197 -22.28 10.58 1.25
N ILE A 198 -21.50 9.90 2.06
CA ILE A 198 -22.01 9.00 3.10
C ILE A 198 -22.72 9.79 4.20
N GLN A 199 -22.21 10.97 4.59
CA GLN A 199 -22.88 11.88 5.51
C GLN A 199 -24.26 12.30 4.98
N SER A 200 -24.36 12.60 3.68
CA SER A 200 -25.65 12.96 3.04
C SER A 200 -26.67 11.79 3.09
N ILE A 201 -26.22 10.53 2.95
CA ILE A 201 -27.09 9.37 3.14
C ILE A 201 -27.64 9.34 4.57
N LEU A 202 -26.76 9.50 5.57
CA LEU A 202 -27.13 9.49 6.98
C LEU A 202 -28.15 10.59 7.31
N GLU A 203 -27.94 11.82 6.81
CA GLU A 203 -28.83 12.97 7.02
C GLU A 203 -30.20 12.78 6.38
N LYS A 204 -30.30 12.03 5.29
CA LYS A 204 -31.56 11.68 4.62
C LYS A 204 -32.27 10.47 5.26
N GLY A 205 -31.77 9.96 6.38
CA GLY A 205 -32.34 8.85 7.12
C GLY A 205 -31.94 7.47 6.58
N GLY A 206 -30.96 7.38 5.67
CA GLY A 206 -30.40 6.12 5.20
C GLY A 206 -29.58 5.43 6.32
N ARG A 207 -29.45 4.13 6.21
CA ARG A 207 -28.77 3.30 7.20
C ARG A 207 -27.27 3.19 6.91
N VAL A 208 -26.45 3.83 7.73
CA VAL A 208 -24.99 3.75 7.66
C VAL A 208 -24.47 2.96 8.87
N THR A 209 -23.73 1.90 8.62
CA THR A 209 -23.11 1.05 9.65
C THR A 209 -21.59 1.17 9.62
N TYR A 210 -20.92 0.64 10.64
CA TYR A 210 -19.47 0.60 10.69
C TYR A 210 -18.95 -0.77 11.15
N HIS A 211 -17.74 -1.10 10.72
CA HIS A 211 -16.96 -2.20 11.26
C HIS A 211 -15.62 -1.67 11.78
N ALA A 212 -15.29 -1.97 13.04
CA ALA A 212 -13.99 -1.61 13.62
C ALA A 212 -12.96 -2.70 13.28
N VAL A 213 -11.86 -2.31 12.62
CA VAL A 213 -10.79 -3.23 12.20
C VAL A 213 -10.23 -4.00 13.38
N SER A 214 -10.14 -5.30 13.22
CA SER A 214 -9.43 -6.19 14.13
C SER A 214 -7.98 -6.35 13.63
N GLY A 215 -7.00 -5.94 14.44
CA GLY A 215 -5.59 -5.92 14.07
C GLY A 215 -5.11 -4.54 13.66
N TRP A 216 -4.24 -4.48 12.66
CA TRP A 216 -3.67 -3.22 12.19
C TRP A 216 -4.22 -2.79 10.84
N TRP A 217 -4.23 -1.49 10.65
CA TRP A 217 -4.45 -0.78 9.39
C TRP A 217 -3.34 0.23 9.19
N LYS A 218 -2.90 0.42 7.92
CA LYS A 218 -1.90 1.40 7.56
C LYS A 218 -2.22 2.08 6.23
N ASP A 219 -2.32 3.41 6.25
CA ASP A 219 -2.26 4.28 5.07
C ASP A 219 -0.79 4.53 4.71
N THR A 220 -0.42 4.35 3.45
CA THR A 220 0.96 4.44 2.97
C THR A 220 1.21 5.73 2.18
N GLY A 221 0.79 6.84 2.75
CA GLY A 221 0.87 8.15 2.12
C GLY A 221 2.23 8.83 2.11
N ARG A 222 3.20 8.36 2.92
CA ARG A 222 4.55 8.93 3.09
C ARG A 222 5.60 7.83 3.15
N PRO A 223 6.91 8.13 2.91
CA PRO A 223 7.98 7.13 3.02
C PRO A 223 8.01 6.40 4.35
N GLU A 224 7.83 7.12 5.47
CA GLU A 224 7.82 6.53 6.81
C GLU A 224 6.64 5.56 6.97
N ASP A 225 5.48 5.89 6.39
CA ASP A 225 4.30 5.01 6.41
C ASP A 225 4.55 3.72 5.62
N ILE A 226 5.34 3.78 4.53
CA ILE A 226 5.74 2.61 3.72
C ILE A 226 6.67 1.69 4.53
N LEU A 227 7.66 2.25 5.22
CA LEU A 227 8.58 1.47 6.07
C LEU A 227 7.82 0.80 7.21
N GLU A 228 6.90 1.51 7.87
CA GLU A 228 6.07 0.94 8.92
C GLU A 228 5.13 -0.17 8.38
N ALA A 229 4.54 0.02 7.21
CA ALA A 229 3.75 -1.02 6.54
C ALA A 229 4.60 -2.27 6.23
N ASN A 230 5.84 -2.08 5.79
CA ASN A 230 6.80 -3.17 5.55
C ASN A 230 7.08 -3.96 6.83
N GLN A 231 7.30 -3.27 7.97
CA GLN A 231 7.48 -3.92 9.27
C GLN A 231 6.24 -4.74 9.65
N LEU A 232 5.04 -4.15 9.52
CA LEU A 232 3.79 -4.81 9.89
C LEU A 232 3.55 -6.08 9.08
N VAL A 233 3.84 -6.05 7.78
CA VAL A 233 3.70 -7.23 6.91
C VAL A 233 4.77 -8.27 7.20
N LEU A 234 6.02 -7.86 7.35
CA LEU A 234 7.14 -8.78 7.63
C LEU A 234 7.01 -9.47 9.00
N ASN A 235 6.34 -8.87 9.98
CA ASN A 235 6.06 -9.53 11.27
C ASN A 235 5.28 -10.85 11.12
N ASP A 236 4.45 -10.96 10.09
CA ASP A 236 3.67 -12.18 9.82
C ASP A 236 4.40 -13.14 8.86
N LEU A 237 5.65 -12.83 8.47
CA LEU A 237 6.45 -13.62 7.52
C LEU A 237 6.74 -15.01 8.10
N LYS A 238 6.63 -16.03 7.24
CA LYS A 238 7.05 -17.40 7.55
C LYS A 238 8.35 -17.71 6.83
N THR A 239 9.22 -18.46 7.49
CA THR A 239 10.48 -18.90 6.88
C THR A 239 10.23 -19.75 5.64
N SER A 240 10.88 -19.38 4.53
CA SER A 240 10.87 -20.10 3.26
C SER A 240 12.19 -19.86 2.53
N ILE A 241 13.05 -20.87 2.45
CA ILE A 241 14.38 -20.78 1.82
C ILE A 241 14.38 -21.64 0.56
N ARG A 242 14.28 -20.99 -0.61
CA ARG A 242 14.33 -21.60 -1.94
C ARG A 242 15.64 -21.28 -2.69
N GLY A 243 16.37 -20.29 -2.19
CA GLY A 243 17.68 -19.91 -2.70
C GLY A 243 18.81 -20.78 -2.14
N LYS A 244 20.03 -20.50 -2.58
CA LYS A 244 21.26 -21.16 -2.12
C LYS A 244 21.86 -20.40 -0.94
N VAL A 245 22.10 -21.08 0.18
CA VAL A 245 22.83 -20.55 1.33
C VAL A 245 24.16 -21.26 1.40
N GLU A 246 25.27 -20.54 1.28
CA GLU A 246 26.62 -21.12 1.33
C GLU A 246 27.04 -21.44 2.77
N GLU A 247 27.92 -22.44 2.90
CA GLU A 247 28.49 -22.79 4.20
C GLU A 247 29.26 -21.61 4.80
N GLY A 248 29.00 -21.33 6.08
CA GLY A 248 29.54 -20.17 6.80
C GLY A 248 28.68 -18.90 6.69
N ALA A 249 27.58 -18.91 5.96
CA ALA A 249 26.53 -17.91 6.10
C ALA A 249 25.62 -18.20 7.30
N THR A 250 25.06 -17.17 7.93
CA THR A 250 24.20 -17.32 9.12
C THR A 250 22.83 -16.74 8.88
N ILE A 251 21.78 -17.48 9.27
CA ILE A 251 20.39 -17.04 9.15
C ILE A 251 19.70 -17.23 10.51
N TYR A 252 19.06 -16.18 11.02
CA TYR A 252 18.30 -16.19 12.27
C TYR A 252 16.91 -15.59 12.07
N GLY A 253 15.91 -16.18 12.74
CA GLY A 253 14.53 -15.69 12.70
C GLY A 253 13.80 -16.04 11.41
N ASN A 254 12.68 -15.35 11.14
CA ASN A 254 11.84 -15.61 9.98
C ASN A 254 12.44 -14.95 8.73
N VAL A 255 12.88 -15.75 7.77
CA VAL A 255 13.52 -15.28 6.53
C VAL A 255 12.90 -15.96 5.33
N GLU A 256 12.50 -15.15 4.33
CA GLU A 256 12.15 -15.65 3.00
C GLU A 256 13.31 -15.36 2.04
N ILE A 257 13.79 -16.40 1.35
CA ILE A 257 14.80 -16.32 0.29
C ILE A 257 14.20 -16.97 -0.96
N ALA A 258 13.95 -16.16 -1.98
CA ALA A 258 13.35 -16.63 -3.23
C ALA A 258 14.36 -17.40 -4.10
N GLU A 259 13.84 -18.03 -5.14
CA GLU A 259 14.60 -18.87 -6.07
C GLU A 259 15.71 -18.10 -6.79
N GLY A 260 16.83 -18.76 -7.06
CA GLY A 260 17.98 -18.17 -7.74
C GLY A 260 18.81 -17.20 -6.91
N THR A 261 18.38 -16.85 -5.71
CA THR A 261 19.14 -16.00 -4.79
C THR A 261 20.25 -16.77 -4.10
N VAL A 262 21.41 -16.11 -3.94
CA VAL A 262 22.60 -16.70 -3.29
C VAL A 262 22.98 -15.84 -2.07
N VAL A 263 23.08 -16.51 -0.93
CA VAL A 263 23.66 -15.96 0.30
C VAL A 263 25.07 -16.49 0.44
N ARG A 264 26.07 -15.62 0.32
CA ARG A 264 27.49 -15.99 0.30
C ARG A 264 28.00 -16.29 1.70
N ARG A 265 29.12 -17.01 1.74
CA ARG A 265 29.89 -17.25 2.96
C ARG A 265 30.18 -15.95 3.70
N GLY A 266 30.06 -15.94 5.03
CA GLY A 266 30.29 -14.77 5.88
C GLY A 266 29.11 -13.80 5.98
N ALA A 267 28.11 -13.91 5.08
CA ALA A 267 26.92 -13.10 5.18
C ALA A 267 26.05 -13.47 6.40
N SER A 268 25.39 -12.49 6.98
CA SER A 268 24.48 -12.68 8.12
C SER A 268 23.12 -12.08 7.84
N ILE A 269 22.05 -12.87 7.99
CA ILE A 269 20.67 -12.42 7.82
C ILE A 269 19.92 -12.62 9.14
N ARG A 270 19.28 -11.56 9.63
CA ARG A 270 18.43 -11.59 10.83
C ARG A 270 17.02 -11.14 10.48
N GLY A 271 16.09 -12.10 10.51
CA GLY A 271 14.69 -11.84 10.22
C GLY A 271 13.96 -10.99 11.27
N PRO A 272 12.75 -10.47 10.91
CA PRO A 272 12.05 -10.81 9.67
C PRO A 272 12.64 -10.11 8.44
N VAL A 273 12.97 -10.88 7.42
CA VAL A 273 13.59 -10.40 6.16
C VAL A 273 13.00 -11.16 4.98
N ALA A 274 12.66 -10.46 3.90
CA ALA A 274 12.27 -11.07 2.62
C ALA A 274 13.26 -10.68 1.53
N ILE A 275 13.80 -11.68 0.80
CA ILE A 275 14.74 -11.49 -0.32
C ILE A 275 14.14 -12.08 -1.59
N GLY A 276 14.00 -11.23 -2.60
CA GLY A 276 13.45 -11.57 -3.92
C GLY A 276 14.38 -12.46 -4.75
N GLU A 277 13.94 -12.79 -5.95
CA GLU A 277 14.58 -13.75 -6.84
C GLU A 277 15.91 -13.26 -7.41
N THR A 278 16.83 -14.19 -7.69
CA THR A 278 18.10 -13.94 -8.41
C THR A 278 18.95 -12.82 -7.81
N SER A 279 18.85 -12.63 -6.49
CA SER A 279 19.61 -11.64 -5.74
C SER A 279 20.86 -12.23 -5.10
N GLU A 280 21.80 -11.41 -4.68
CA GLU A 280 23.03 -11.83 -4.02
C GLU A 280 23.25 -11.04 -2.73
N VAL A 281 23.32 -11.75 -1.61
CA VAL A 281 23.84 -11.24 -0.35
C VAL A 281 25.28 -11.70 -0.26
N GLY A 282 26.20 -10.79 -0.55
CA GLY A 282 27.63 -11.03 -0.72
C GLY A 282 28.34 -11.30 0.59
N GLU A 283 29.66 -11.55 0.49
CA GLU A 283 30.52 -11.76 1.65
C GLU A 283 30.47 -10.57 2.60
N ASP A 284 30.47 -10.86 3.91
CA ASP A 284 30.46 -9.89 4.99
C ASP A 284 29.27 -8.91 4.98
N ALA A 285 28.24 -9.17 4.17
CA ALA A 285 27.03 -8.38 4.19
C ALA A 285 26.12 -8.78 5.36
N TYR A 286 25.47 -7.79 5.97
CA TYR A 286 24.46 -7.99 6.99
C TYR A 286 23.10 -7.45 6.51
N VAL A 287 22.07 -8.30 6.57
CA VAL A 287 20.70 -7.90 6.32
C VAL A 287 19.88 -8.14 7.58
N GLY A 288 19.50 -7.02 8.23
CA GLY A 288 18.83 -6.99 9.53
C GLY A 288 17.32 -6.99 9.45
N PRO A 289 16.66 -6.97 10.63
CA PRO A 289 15.21 -7.07 10.72
C PRO A 289 14.46 -6.02 9.94
N PHE A 290 13.25 -6.38 9.51
CA PHE A 290 12.31 -5.51 8.79
C PHE A 290 12.81 -5.01 7.44
N THR A 291 13.74 -5.74 6.83
CA THR A 291 14.28 -5.41 5.51
C THR A 291 13.63 -6.28 4.44
N SER A 292 13.16 -5.64 3.37
CA SER A 292 12.78 -6.31 2.14
C SER A 292 13.74 -5.96 1.02
N VAL A 293 14.26 -6.99 0.37
CA VAL A 293 15.21 -6.91 -0.75
C VAL A 293 14.50 -7.45 -1.98
N GLY A 294 14.35 -6.64 -3.01
CA GLY A 294 13.73 -7.01 -4.28
C GLY A 294 14.53 -8.05 -5.06
N SER A 295 14.13 -8.27 -6.29
CA SER A 295 14.79 -9.22 -7.20
C SER A 295 16.00 -8.59 -7.90
N ARG A 296 17.00 -9.42 -8.25
CA ARG A 296 18.25 -9.02 -8.95
C ARG A 296 19.05 -7.92 -8.20
N VAL A 297 18.91 -7.88 -6.89
CA VAL A 297 19.65 -6.96 -6.02
C VAL A 297 21.00 -7.57 -5.64
N LYS A 298 22.02 -6.71 -5.52
CA LYS A 298 23.35 -7.08 -5.07
C LYS A 298 23.74 -6.29 -3.84
N ILE A 299 24.06 -6.96 -2.74
CA ILE A 299 24.50 -6.37 -1.49
C ILE A 299 25.87 -6.94 -1.14
N ILE A 300 26.91 -6.10 -1.07
CA ILE A 300 28.29 -6.52 -0.81
C ILE A 300 28.83 -5.65 0.35
N GLY A 301 29.26 -6.29 1.43
CA GLY A 301 29.94 -5.67 2.56
C GLY A 301 29.11 -4.64 3.35
N ALA A 302 27.88 -4.36 2.96
CA ALA A 302 27.01 -3.39 3.62
C ALA A 302 26.18 -4.02 4.75
N GLU A 303 25.82 -3.18 5.73
CA GLU A 303 24.83 -3.52 6.74
C GLU A 303 23.51 -2.81 6.42
N ILE A 304 22.41 -3.55 6.28
CA ILE A 304 21.11 -2.97 5.93
C ILE A 304 20.07 -3.45 6.94
N GLU A 305 19.28 -2.50 7.46
CA GLU A 305 18.25 -2.78 8.46
C GLU A 305 17.04 -1.87 8.27
N ASN A 306 15.85 -2.36 8.57
CA ASN A 306 14.57 -1.61 8.47
C ASN A 306 14.43 -0.84 7.16
N SER A 307 14.72 -1.49 6.03
CA SER A 307 14.82 -0.83 4.73
C SER A 307 14.13 -1.61 3.63
N ILE A 308 13.78 -0.91 2.55
CA ILE A 308 13.23 -1.48 1.34
C ILE A 308 14.21 -1.23 0.21
N VAL A 309 14.75 -2.29 -0.37
CA VAL A 309 15.68 -2.24 -1.51
C VAL A 309 14.93 -2.75 -2.73
N LEU A 310 14.68 -1.87 -3.71
CA LEU A 310 13.91 -2.23 -4.90
C LEU A 310 14.77 -2.99 -5.93
N ASP A 311 14.09 -3.62 -6.89
CA ASP A 311 14.67 -4.49 -7.91
C ASP A 311 15.89 -3.88 -8.61
N GLY A 312 16.90 -4.71 -8.84
CA GLY A 312 18.10 -4.37 -9.60
C GLY A 312 19.07 -3.41 -8.92
N ALA A 313 18.79 -3.01 -7.68
CA ALA A 313 19.72 -2.14 -6.94
C ALA A 313 21.05 -2.84 -6.64
N THR A 314 22.12 -2.06 -6.60
CA THR A 314 23.45 -2.54 -6.21
C THR A 314 23.94 -1.72 -5.03
N ILE A 315 24.33 -2.39 -3.95
CA ILE A 315 24.86 -1.78 -2.74
C ILE A 315 26.22 -2.46 -2.49
N ASP A 316 27.29 -1.73 -2.77
CA ASP A 316 28.68 -2.19 -2.62
C ASP A 316 29.44 -1.14 -1.82
N CYS A 317 29.31 -1.22 -0.52
CA CYS A 317 29.91 -0.26 0.42
C CYS A 317 30.11 -0.94 1.80
N LYS A 318 30.83 -0.26 2.67
CA LYS A 318 31.03 -0.68 4.08
C LYS A 318 30.25 0.22 5.04
N GLU A 319 29.11 0.72 4.57
CA GLU A 319 28.27 1.63 5.36
C GLU A 319 27.09 0.83 5.96
N ARG A 320 26.56 1.35 7.07
CA ARG A 320 25.30 0.90 7.63
C ARG A 320 24.16 1.77 7.10
N ILE A 321 23.17 1.13 6.48
CA ILE A 321 22.00 1.76 5.87
C ILE A 321 20.77 1.34 6.69
N VAL A 322 20.05 2.32 7.24
CA VAL A 322 18.87 2.09 8.06
C VAL A 322 17.71 2.98 7.60
N ASP A 323 16.48 2.60 7.90
CA ASP A 323 15.28 3.41 7.69
C ASP A 323 15.17 3.97 6.26
N SER A 324 15.59 3.19 5.26
CA SER A 324 15.81 3.68 3.90
C SER A 324 14.94 2.98 2.86
N ILE A 325 14.58 3.71 1.79
CA ILE A 325 13.95 3.15 0.60
C ILE A 325 14.88 3.42 -0.58
N ILE A 326 15.44 2.35 -1.17
CA ILE A 326 16.41 2.41 -2.26
C ILE A 326 15.71 2.06 -3.56
N GLY A 327 15.67 2.99 -4.49
CA GLY A 327 14.93 2.89 -5.75
C GLY A 327 15.42 1.78 -6.68
N LYS A 328 14.61 1.45 -7.69
CA LYS A 328 14.96 0.46 -8.72
C LYS A 328 16.25 0.85 -9.45
N ASN A 329 17.13 -0.15 -9.68
CA ASN A 329 18.40 0.01 -10.41
C ASN A 329 19.34 1.07 -9.81
N SER A 330 19.12 1.52 -8.58
CA SER A 330 20.00 2.46 -7.89
C SER A 330 21.33 1.81 -7.54
N LYS A 331 22.37 2.63 -7.46
CA LYS A 331 23.72 2.17 -7.08
C LYS A 331 24.21 2.98 -5.90
N ILE A 332 24.56 2.30 -4.81
CA ILE A 332 25.26 2.86 -3.65
C ILE A 332 26.60 2.16 -3.61
N VAL A 333 27.67 2.89 -3.94
CA VAL A 333 29.02 2.33 -4.03
C VAL A 333 30.02 3.22 -3.29
N SER A 334 30.91 2.61 -2.53
CA SER A 334 32.00 3.33 -1.90
C SER A 334 33.29 3.11 -2.67
N ASN A 335 33.94 4.21 -3.06
CA ASN A 335 35.22 4.16 -3.77
C ASN A 335 36.36 4.25 -2.75
N LEU A 336 36.67 3.13 -2.09
CA LEU A 336 37.65 3.06 -0.98
C LEU A 336 39.10 3.26 -1.44
N ASN A 337 39.38 3.29 -2.75
CA ASN A 337 40.73 3.27 -3.30
C ASN A 337 41.27 4.65 -3.75
N HIS A 338 40.50 5.71 -3.59
CA HIS A 338 40.90 7.06 -3.97
C HIS A 338 41.25 7.93 -2.73
N ARG A 339 42.40 8.60 -2.80
CA ARG A 339 42.77 9.62 -1.82
C ARG A 339 42.87 10.97 -2.53
N PRO A 340 42.35 12.08 -1.92
CA PRO A 340 41.55 12.09 -0.69
C PRO A 340 40.23 11.34 -0.87
N SER A 341 39.75 10.67 0.19
CA SER A 341 38.46 10.03 0.22
C SER A 341 37.37 11.10 0.16
N GLY A 342 36.40 10.93 -0.73
CA GLY A 342 35.28 11.86 -0.87
C GLY A 342 34.03 11.15 -1.34
N ARG A 343 32.87 11.71 -0.97
CA ARG A 343 31.56 11.22 -1.44
C ARG A 343 31.16 12.00 -2.67
N ARG A 344 30.79 11.31 -3.74
CA ARG A 344 30.26 11.91 -4.97
C ARG A 344 28.77 11.66 -5.06
N PHE A 345 27.99 12.72 -5.22
CA PHE A 345 26.55 12.63 -5.37
C PHE A 345 26.14 13.06 -6.78
N VAL A 346 25.23 12.32 -7.38
CA VAL A 346 24.44 12.72 -8.54
C VAL A 346 23.00 12.55 -8.12
N ILE A 347 22.33 13.64 -7.79
CA ILE A 347 21.05 13.64 -7.08
C ILE A 347 20.00 14.34 -7.94
N GLY A 348 18.83 13.73 -8.08
CA GLY A 348 17.68 14.31 -8.76
C GLY A 348 16.81 15.17 -7.85
N GLU A 349 15.73 15.71 -8.40
CA GLU A 349 14.76 16.50 -7.64
C GLU A 349 14.14 15.70 -6.48
N SER A 350 13.86 16.38 -5.38
CA SER A 350 13.18 15.84 -4.19
C SER A 350 13.89 14.64 -3.53
N THR A 351 15.18 14.44 -3.82
CA THR A 351 15.98 13.40 -3.14
C THR A 351 16.35 13.88 -1.73
N PHE A 352 16.20 13.02 -0.75
CA PHE A 352 16.68 13.23 0.62
C PHE A 352 17.88 12.32 0.87
N VAL A 353 18.96 12.89 1.39
CA VAL A 353 20.18 12.19 1.82
C VAL A 353 20.55 12.64 3.21
N SER A 354 20.66 11.71 4.15
CA SER A 354 21.23 11.94 5.49
C SER A 354 22.60 11.24 5.55
N LEU A 355 23.64 11.95 6.06
CA LEU A 355 25.02 11.48 6.12
C LEU A 355 25.48 11.31 7.56
#